data_1aca1b325bc536a5aafccdddb170ebdd
#
_entry.id   1aca1b325bc536a5aafccdddb170ebdd
#
_cell.length_a   1.000
_cell.length_b   1.000
_cell.length_c   1.000
_cell.angle_alpha   90.00
_cell.angle_beta   90.00
_cell.angle_gamma   90.00
#
_symmetry.space_group_name_H-M   'P 1'
#
loop_
_entity.id
_entity.type
_entity.pdbx_description
1 polymer ?
#
loop_
_entity_poly.entity_id
_entity_poly.type
_entity_poly.pdbx_seq_one_letter_code
_entity_poly.pdbx_strand_id
1 'polypeptide(L)'
;ALHRTFRSPRDTIVFDTGHQAYVHKLLTGRQDFTHLRERGGLSGYPSRAESVHDVVENSHASTSLSWADGIARANHLQGHDERHVVAVIGDGAMTGGMAWEALDNIADSSDRHLVIVVNDNGRSYAPTIGGLAHHLDALRTNPGYERVLSGVKRTLLSQGVPGRAAFDALHGLKRGLKDVLVPSAFFED
;
A
#
# COMPACT_ATOMS: atom_id res chain seq x y z
N ALA A 1 -6.01 -10.95 -2.17
CA ALA A 1 -6.80 -9.90 -1.53
C ALA A 1 -7.07 -8.75 -2.50
N LEU A 2 -6.08 -8.03 -3.06
CA LEU A 2 -6.27 -6.78 -3.83
C LEU A 2 -7.29 -6.92 -4.98
N HIS A 3 -7.16 -7.91 -5.85
CA HIS A 3 -8.09 -8.16 -6.97
C HIS A 3 -9.52 -8.58 -6.55
N ARG A 4 -9.77 -8.79 -5.27
CA ARG A 4 -11.12 -9.01 -4.73
C ARG A 4 -11.75 -7.72 -4.21
N THR A 5 -10.93 -6.71 -3.95
CA THR A 5 -11.34 -5.43 -3.38
C THR A 5 -11.36 -4.33 -4.44
N PHE A 6 -10.32 -4.26 -5.27
CA PHE A 6 -10.12 -3.24 -6.29
C PHE A 6 -10.41 -3.79 -7.69
N ARG A 7 -10.98 -2.95 -8.54
CA ARG A 7 -11.42 -3.32 -9.90
C ARG A 7 -10.41 -2.88 -10.95
N SER A 8 -9.27 -3.59 -11.04
CA SER A 8 -8.30 -3.32 -12.10
C SER A 8 -8.89 -3.68 -13.49
N PRO A 9 -8.67 -2.88 -14.56
CA PRO A 9 -7.73 -1.76 -14.67
C PRO A 9 -8.30 -0.40 -14.23
N ARG A 10 -9.59 -0.28 -13.85
CA ARG A 10 -10.18 0.98 -13.39
C ARG A 10 -9.43 1.51 -12.15
N ASP A 11 -9.24 0.66 -11.17
CA ASP A 11 -8.38 0.92 -10.02
C ASP A 11 -6.96 0.47 -10.37
N THR A 12 -5.99 1.34 -10.23
CA THR A 12 -4.61 1.07 -10.65
C THR A 12 -3.84 0.37 -9.53
N ILE A 13 -3.12 -0.71 -9.86
CA ILE A 13 -2.22 -1.39 -8.93
C ILE A 13 -0.79 -1.23 -9.44
N VAL A 14 0.06 -0.57 -8.64
CA VAL A 14 1.47 -0.33 -8.93
C VAL A 14 2.34 -1.20 -8.03
N PHE A 15 3.32 -1.87 -8.60
CA PHE A 15 4.25 -2.72 -7.86
C PHE A 15 5.63 -2.09 -7.79
N ASP A 16 6.20 -1.98 -6.60
CA ASP A 16 7.58 -1.54 -6.43
C ASP A 16 8.55 -2.59 -6.94
N THR A 17 9.55 -2.14 -7.69
CA THR A 17 10.47 -3.00 -8.44
C THR A 17 9.77 -3.91 -9.47
N GLY A 18 8.53 -4.32 -9.24
CA GLY A 18 7.70 -5.12 -10.13
C GLY A 18 7.92 -6.64 -10.05
N HIS A 19 8.91 -7.13 -9.32
CA HIS A 19 9.18 -8.57 -9.16
C HIS A 19 8.09 -9.32 -8.36
N GLN A 20 7.22 -8.63 -7.67
CA GLN A 20 6.09 -9.17 -6.91
C GLN A 20 4.82 -9.37 -7.78
N ALA A 21 4.85 -8.98 -9.06
CA ALA A 21 3.68 -8.89 -9.92
C ALA A 21 3.21 -10.24 -10.50
N TYR A 22 3.86 -11.37 -10.24
CA TYR A 22 3.52 -12.65 -10.88
C TYR A 22 2.09 -13.12 -10.58
N VAL A 23 1.64 -13.00 -9.33
CA VAL A 23 0.25 -13.34 -8.97
C VAL A 23 -0.74 -12.38 -9.64
N HIS A 24 -0.38 -11.10 -9.78
CA HIS A 24 -1.15 -10.13 -10.54
C HIS A 24 -1.26 -10.54 -12.02
N LYS A 25 -0.16 -10.95 -12.65
CA LYS A 25 -0.15 -11.46 -14.02
C LYS A 25 -1.10 -12.66 -14.18
N LEU A 26 -1.00 -13.65 -13.29
CA LEU A 26 -1.89 -14.82 -13.28
C LEU A 26 -3.37 -14.44 -13.21
N LEU A 27 -3.72 -13.53 -12.27
CA LEU A 27 -5.10 -13.10 -12.04
C LEU A 27 -5.65 -12.20 -13.15
N THR A 28 -4.78 -11.64 -13.99
CA THR A 28 -5.12 -10.79 -15.14
C THR A 28 -4.97 -11.51 -16.50
N GLY A 29 -4.96 -12.85 -16.48
CA GLY A 29 -5.07 -13.68 -17.67
C GLY A 29 -3.76 -14.18 -18.27
N ARG A 30 -2.60 -13.81 -17.70
CA ARG A 30 -1.28 -14.27 -18.17
C ARG A 30 -0.85 -15.48 -17.38
N GLN A 31 -1.04 -16.67 -17.94
CA GLN A 31 -0.88 -17.95 -17.24
C GLN A 31 0.29 -18.80 -17.73
N ASP A 32 0.86 -18.49 -18.90
CA ASP A 32 2.01 -19.20 -19.43
C ASP A 32 3.32 -18.56 -18.93
N PHE A 33 3.94 -19.21 -17.97
CA PHE A 33 5.23 -18.81 -17.39
C PHE A 33 6.41 -19.66 -17.87
N THR A 34 6.21 -20.50 -18.88
CA THR A 34 7.22 -21.45 -19.39
C THR A 34 8.48 -20.70 -19.85
N HIS A 35 8.30 -19.56 -20.53
CA HIS A 35 9.37 -18.72 -21.06
C HIS A 35 9.48 -17.38 -20.32
N LEU A 36 9.24 -17.37 -19.00
CA LEU A 36 9.33 -16.17 -18.19
C LEU A 36 10.73 -15.55 -18.29
N ARG A 37 10.79 -14.24 -18.60
CA ARG A 37 12.01 -13.44 -18.80
C ARG A 37 12.85 -13.81 -20.02
N GLU A 38 12.35 -14.67 -20.89
CA GLU A 38 12.96 -14.98 -22.16
C GLU A 38 12.39 -14.12 -23.29
N ARG A 39 13.10 -14.08 -24.42
CA ARG A 39 12.61 -13.37 -25.62
C ARG A 39 11.32 -14.01 -26.13
N GLY A 40 10.28 -13.21 -26.22
CA GLY A 40 8.95 -13.66 -26.67
C GLY A 40 8.11 -14.30 -25.56
N GLY A 41 8.64 -14.46 -24.33
CA GLY A 41 7.90 -14.87 -23.16
C GLY A 41 7.41 -13.69 -22.33
N LEU A 42 6.83 -13.98 -21.15
CA LEU A 42 6.37 -12.96 -20.23
C LEU A 42 7.56 -12.20 -19.60
N SER A 43 7.41 -10.87 -19.49
CA SER A 43 8.33 -10.02 -18.75
C SER A 43 8.36 -10.39 -17.26
N GLY A 44 9.51 -10.31 -16.64
CA GLY A 44 9.66 -10.47 -15.19
C GLY A 44 9.06 -9.32 -14.38
N TYR A 45 8.60 -8.27 -15.03
CA TYR A 45 8.01 -7.06 -14.46
C TYR A 45 6.66 -6.77 -15.11
N PRO A 46 5.83 -5.87 -14.55
CA PRO A 46 4.66 -5.37 -15.25
C PRO A 46 5.02 -4.84 -16.64
N SER A 47 4.20 -5.12 -17.64
CA SER A 47 4.43 -4.71 -19.02
C SER A 47 3.11 -4.29 -19.68
N ARG A 48 3.06 -3.06 -20.15
CA ARG A 48 1.90 -2.48 -20.84
C ARG A 48 1.63 -3.17 -22.18
N ALA A 49 2.66 -3.73 -22.79
CA ALA A 49 2.52 -4.53 -24.01
C ALA A 49 1.79 -5.86 -23.75
N GLU A 50 1.82 -6.37 -22.51
CA GLU A 50 1.18 -7.63 -22.14
C GLU A 50 -0.25 -7.45 -21.65
N SER A 51 -0.55 -6.32 -20.97
CA SER A 51 -1.86 -6.13 -20.36
C SER A 51 -2.18 -4.67 -20.04
N VAL A 52 -3.45 -4.30 -20.22
CA VAL A 52 -4.00 -3.00 -19.78
C VAL A 52 -4.02 -2.86 -18.25
N HIS A 53 -3.82 -3.94 -17.50
CA HIS A 53 -3.72 -3.91 -16.04
C HIS A 53 -2.36 -3.42 -15.55
N ASP A 54 -1.34 -3.41 -16.41
CA ASP A 54 0.01 -3.00 -16.09
C ASP A 54 0.22 -1.54 -16.53
N VAL A 55 0.06 -0.59 -15.63
CA VAL A 55 0.12 0.84 -15.95
C VAL A 55 1.56 1.37 -15.87
N VAL A 56 2.35 0.88 -14.92
CA VAL A 56 3.73 1.31 -14.68
C VAL A 56 4.69 0.17 -15.00
N GLU A 57 5.53 0.39 -15.99
CA GLU A 57 6.63 -0.50 -16.37
C GLU A 57 7.89 -0.07 -15.62
N ASN A 58 8.14 -0.71 -14.49
CA ASN A 58 9.19 -0.26 -13.59
C ASN A 58 9.94 -1.44 -12.96
N SER A 59 11.27 -1.32 -12.90
CA SER A 59 12.16 -2.24 -12.21
C SER A 59 13.01 -1.56 -11.14
N HIS A 60 12.79 -0.28 -10.88
CA HIS A 60 13.53 0.49 -9.89
C HIS A 60 12.84 0.46 -8.54
N ALA A 61 13.60 0.15 -7.49
CA ALA A 61 13.11 0.16 -6.12
C ALA A 61 12.80 1.60 -5.65
N SER A 62 11.90 1.72 -4.70
CA SER A 62 11.49 2.97 -4.03
C SER A 62 10.71 3.95 -4.90
N THR A 63 10.26 3.56 -6.09
CA THR A 63 9.60 4.47 -7.06
C THR A 63 8.09 4.33 -7.10
N SER A 64 7.52 3.24 -6.60
CA SER A 64 6.09 2.93 -6.72
C SER A 64 5.19 3.99 -6.08
N LEU A 65 5.62 4.55 -4.95
CA LEU A 65 4.84 5.55 -4.22
C LEU A 65 4.73 6.86 -5.01
N SER A 66 5.82 7.31 -5.63
CA SER A 66 5.83 8.52 -6.48
C SER A 66 4.94 8.33 -7.70
N TRP A 67 4.98 7.15 -8.36
CA TRP A 67 4.07 6.82 -9.44
C TRP A 67 2.61 6.81 -9.00
N ALA A 68 2.34 6.17 -7.87
CA ALA A 68 0.98 6.05 -7.35
C ALA A 68 0.40 7.41 -6.94
N ASP A 69 1.20 8.27 -6.31
CA ASP A 69 0.81 9.64 -5.98
C ASP A 69 0.48 10.46 -7.23
N GLY A 70 1.35 10.42 -8.25
CA GLY A 70 1.12 11.11 -9.52
C GLY A 70 -0.16 10.64 -10.22
N ILE A 71 -0.45 9.34 -10.24
CA ILE A 71 -1.67 8.77 -10.81
C ILE A 71 -2.90 9.19 -9.99
N ALA A 72 -2.82 9.17 -8.66
CA ALA A 72 -3.92 9.58 -7.81
C ALA A 72 -4.24 11.07 -7.98
N ARG A 73 -3.22 11.94 -8.08
CA ARG A 73 -3.38 13.36 -8.42
C ARG A 73 -4.05 13.55 -9.79
N ALA A 74 -3.60 12.81 -10.79
CA ALA A 74 -4.18 12.87 -12.13
C ALA A 74 -5.65 12.46 -12.15
N ASN A 75 -6.02 11.39 -11.42
CA ASN A 75 -7.39 10.96 -11.26
C ASN A 75 -8.26 12.07 -10.64
N HIS A 76 -7.80 12.68 -9.55
CA HIS A 76 -8.51 13.77 -8.89
C HIS A 76 -8.69 14.99 -9.81
N LEU A 77 -7.64 15.44 -10.49
CA LEU A 77 -7.70 16.56 -11.43
C LEU A 77 -8.63 16.31 -12.62
N GLN A 78 -8.84 15.05 -12.99
CA GLN A 78 -9.76 14.63 -14.05
C GLN A 78 -11.19 14.37 -13.55
N GLY A 79 -11.46 14.53 -12.25
CA GLY A 79 -12.76 14.27 -11.64
C GLY A 79 -13.09 12.77 -11.52
N HIS A 80 -12.07 11.92 -11.45
CA HIS A 80 -12.19 10.46 -11.29
C HIS A 80 -11.97 10.04 -9.83
N ASP A 81 -12.64 10.71 -8.90
CA ASP A 81 -12.48 10.47 -7.46
C ASP A 81 -12.95 9.07 -7.01
N GLU A 82 -13.72 8.38 -7.85
CA GLU A 82 -14.14 6.99 -7.57
C GLU A 82 -13.05 5.96 -7.85
N ARG A 83 -11.91 6.35 -8.41
CA ARG A 83 -10.79 5.46 -8.74
C ARG A 83 -9.78 5.41 -7.60
N HIS A 84 -9.36 4.21 -7.28
CA HIS A 84 -8.32 3.98 -6.27
C HIS A 84 -6.98 3.65 -6.94
N VAL A 85 -5.92 4.09 -6.30
CA VAL A 85 -4.55 3.69 -6.67
C VAL A 85 -3.96 2.89 -5.52
N VAL A 86 -3.41 1.74 -5.81
CA VAL A 86 -2.80 0.85 -4.83
C VAL A 86 -1.32 0.72 -5.14
N ALA A 87 -0.45 1.13 -4.23
CA ALA A 87 0.99 0.90 -4.31
C ALA A 87 1.38 -0.28 -3.45
N VAL A 88 2.01 -1.29 -4.05
CA VAL A 88 2.57 -2.44 -3.33
C VAL A 88 4.09 -2.26 -3.25
N ILE A 89 4.61 -2.05 -2.05
CA ILE A 89 6.03 -1.80 -1.80
C ILE A 89 6.58 -2.79 -0.77
N GLY A 90 7.79 -3.29 -0.98
CA GLY A 90 8.50 -4.12 -0.01
C GLY A 90 9.25 -3.28 1.03
N ASP A 91 9.49 -3.86 2.21
CA ASP A 91 10.27 -3.25 3.30
C ASP A 91 11.67 -2.82 2.83
N GLY A 92 12.34 -3.64 2.02
CA GLY A 92 13.63 -3.29 1.43
C GLY A 92 13.59 -2.07 0.52
N ALA A 93 12.52 -1.88 -0.26
CA ALA A 93 12.35 -0.72 -1.13
C ALA A 93 12.05 0.57 -0.35
N MET A 94 11.49 0.46 0.84
CA MET A 94 11.26 1.60 1.74
C MET A 94 12.55 2.18 2.36
N THR A 95 13.68 1.54 2.20
CA THR A 95 14.98 2.08 2.65
C THR A 95 15.52 3.18 1.73
N GLY A 96 14.98 3.34 0.54
CA GLY A 96 15.39 4.38 -0.41
C GLY A 96 14.74 5.74 -0.12
N GLY A 97 15.51 6.82 -0.27
CA GLY A 97 15.06 8.18 0.02
C GLY A 97 13.85 8.62 -0.79
N MET A 98 13.71 8.15 -2.04
CA MET A 98 12.56 8.47 -2.90
C MET A 98 11.23 7.98 -2.32
N ALA A 99 11.22 6.84 -1.62
CA ALA A 99 10.02 6.35 -0.95
C ALA A 99 9.58 7.29 0.17
N TRP A 100 10.54 7.84 0.93
CA TRP A 100 10.27 8.79 2.01
C TRP A 100 9.78 10.14 1.49
N GLU A 101 10.41 10.66 0.44
CA GLU A 101 9.96 11.87 -0.23
C GLU A 101 8.51 11.73 -0.74
N ALA A 102 8.20 10.57 -1.33
CA ALA A 102 6.84 10.30 -1.78
C ALA A 102 5.85 10.20 -0.62
N LEU A 103 6.22 9.56 0.50
CA LEU A 103 5.38 9.49 1.70
C LEU A 103 5.07 10.87 2.27
N ASP A 104 6.06 11.75 2.32
CA ASP A 104 5.90 13.14 2.77
C ASP A 104 4.89 13.88 1.87
N ASN A 105 5.06 13.81 0.56
CA ASN A 105 4.13 14.38 -0.41
C ASN A 105 2.70 13.80 -0.33
N ILE A 106 2.57 12.51 -0.02
CA ILE A 106 1.29 11.83 0.14
C ILE A 106 0.62 12.27 1.45
N ALA A 107 1.39 12.43 2.53
CA ALA A 107 0.89 12.79 3.84
C ALA A 107 0.29 14.21 3.87
N ASP A 108 0.82 15.14 3.08
CA ASP A 108 0.31 16.51 2.95
C ASP A 108 -1.05 16.59 2.22
N SER A 109 -1.60 15.50 1.78
CA SER A 109 -2.80 15.46 0.94
C SER A 109 -3.89 14.57 1.52
N SER A 110 -5.09 15.14 1.73
CA SER A 110 -6.26 14.45 2.27
C SER A 110 -7.26 13.99 1.19
N ASP A 111 -7.06 14.35 -0.07
CA ASP A 111 -8.02 14.24 -1.18
C ASP A 111 -7.73 13.10 -2.16
N ARG A 112 -6.73 12.26 -1.89
CA ARG A 112 -6.30 11.19 -2.79
C ARG A 112 -6.75 9.81 -2.34
N HIS A 113 -7.36 9.08 -3.25
CA HIS A 113 -7.73 7.68 -3.02
C HIS A 113 -6.54 6.75 -3.30
N LEU A 114 -5.53 6.82 -2.42
CA LEU A 114 -4.30 6.05 -2.50
C LEU A 114 -4.20 5.09 -1.31
N VAL A 115 -3.87 3.83 -1.61
CA VAL A 115 -3.65 2.79 -0.61
C VAL A 115 -2.22 2.27 -0.75
N ILE A 116 -1.47 2.30 0.34
CA ILE A 116 -0.11 1.76 0.41
C ILE A 116 -0.16 0.41 1.10
N VAL A 117 0.34 -0.62 0.41
CA VAL A 117 0.47 -1.97 0.93
C VAL A 117 1.95 -2.27 1.12
N VAL A 118 2.39 -2.30 2.35
CA VAL A 118 3.76 -2.69 2.71
C VAL A 118 3.82 -4.20 2.84
N ASN A 119 4.65 -4.83 2.01
CA ASN A 119 4.95 -6.25 2.09
C ASN A 119 6.26 -6.43 2.88
N ASP A 120 6.13 -6.60 4.19
CA ASP A 120 7.25 -6.81 5.08
C ASP A 120 7.48 -8.32 5.30
N ASN A 121 8.60 -8.82 4.76
CA ASN A 121 9.07 -10.19 5.00
C ASN A 121 10.35 -10.22 5.86
N GLY A 122 10.76 -9.06 6.39
CA GLY A 122 11.92 -8.89 7.25
C GLY A 122 13.27 -9.12 6.55
N ARG A 123 13.26 -9.22 5.21
CA ARG A 123 14.47 -9.46 4.41
C ARG A 123 14.44 -8.74 3.07
N SER A 124 15.55 -8.07 2.81
CA SER A 124 16.02 -7.68 1.49
C SER A 124 17.22 -8.59 1.13
N TYR A 125 18.29 -8.07 0.51
CA TYR A 125 19.56 -8.81 0.34
C TYR A 125 20.29 -9.02 1.67
N ALA A 126 19.97 -8.21 2.68
CA ALA A 126 20.39 -8.30 4.07
C ALA A 126 19.18 -8.02 4.97
N PRO A 127 19.25 -8.34 6.28
CA PRO A 127 18.24 -7.89 7.21
C PRO A 127 18.04 -6.38 7.11
N THR A 128 16.79 -5.92 7.07
CA THR A 128 16.47 -4.49 7.07
C THR A 128 16.99 -3.88 8.36
N ILE A 129 17.88 -2.89 8.26
CA ILE A 129 18.50 -2.21 9.40
C ILE A 129 18.10 -0.74 9.44
N GLY A 130 18.14 -0.15 10.63
CA GLY A 130 17.90 1.27 10.86
C GLY A 130 16.58 1.57 11.56
N GLY A 131 16.28 2.84 11.75
CA GLY A 131 15.10 3.30 12.49
C GLY A 131 13.78 2.78 11.93
N LEU A 132 13.67 2.65 10.60
CA LEU A 132 12.49 2.09 9.95
C LEU A 132 12.27 0.63 10.34
N ALA A 133 13.31 -0.21 10.34
CA ALA A 133 13.19 -1.62 10.73
C ALA A 133 12.66 -1.74 12.16
N HIS A 134 13.21 -0.95 13.08
CA HIS A 134 12.74 -0.89 14.47
C HIS A 134 11.30 -0.42 14.58
N HIS A 135 10.89 0.53 13.74
CA HIS A 135 9.52 1.07 13.76
C HIS A 135 8.50 0.07 13.21
N LEU A 136 8.81 -0.57 12.09
CA LEU A 136 7.97 -1.63 11.51
C LEU A 136 7.88 -2.84 12.45
N ASP A 137 8.97 -3.20 13.10
CA ASP A 137 8.99 -4.28 14.10
C ASP A 137 8.17 -3.91 15.34
N ALA A 138 8.25 -2.68 15.81
CA ALA A 138 7.42 -2.17 16.91
C ALA A 138 5.93 -2.16 16.54
N LEU A 139 5.56 -1.80 15.32
CA LEU A 139 4.18 -1.88 14.84
C LEU A 139 3.68 -3.33 14.72
N ARG A 140 4.54 -4.22 14.25
CA ARG A 140 4.24 -5.65 14.08
C ARG A 140 4.12 -6.40 15.41
N THR A 141 4.93 -6.04 16.40
CA THR A 141 5.03 -6.74 17.69
C THR A 141 4.18 -6.09 18.79
N ASN A 142 3.48 -4.99 18.52
CA ASN A 142 2.71 -4.29 19.54
C ASN A 142 1.41 -5.04 19.90
N PRO A 143 1.39 -5.83 20.99
CA PRO A 143 0.20 -6.57 21.39
C PRO A 143 -0.93 -5.65 21.90
N GLY A 144 -0.64 -4.37 22.10
CA GLY A 144 -1.63 -3.35 22.46
C GLY A 144 -2.59 -3.04 21.33
N TYR A 145 -2.10 -2.99 20.09
CA TYR A 145 -2.92 -2.71 18.91
C TYR A 145 -4.01 -3.77 18.68
N GLU A 146 -3.65 -5.04 18.76
CA GLU A 146 -4.59 -6.17 18.64
C GLU A 146 -5.62 -6.19 19.80
N ARG A 147 -5.19 -5.90 21.05
CA ARG A 147 -6.08 -5.85 22.22
C ARG A 147 -7.05 -4.68 22.14
N VAL A 148 -6.61 -3.52 21.71
CA VAL A 148 -7.47 -2.34 21.53
C VAL A 148 -8.48 -2.59 20.41
N LEU A 149 -8.06 -3.10 19.23
CA LEU A 149 -8.97 -3.46 18.15
C LEU A 149 -9.99 -4.52 18.57
N SER A 150 -9.57 -5.55 19.27
CA SER A 150 -10.47 -6.60 19.75
C SER A 150 -11.40 -6.12 20.87
N GLY A 151 -10.94 -5.23 21.75
CA GLY A 151 -11.73 -4.56 22.77
C GLY A 151 -12.82 -3.66 22.17
N VAL A 152 -12.44 -2.79 21.23
CA VAL A 152 -13.37 -1.90 20.51
C VAL A 152 -14.40 -2.72 19.73
N LYS A 153 -13.97 -3.76 19.01
CA LYS A 153 -14.87 -4.65 18.28
C LYS A 153 -15.88 -5.35 19.22
N ARG A 154 -15.42 -5.81 20.36
CA ARG A 154 -16.27 -6.48 21.37
C ARG A 154 -17.29 -5.51 21.96
N THR A 155 -16.87 -4.29 22.32
CA THR A 155 -17.76 -3.25 22.89
C THR A 155 -18.80 -2.78 21.88
N LEU A 156 -18.43 -2.59 20.61
CA LEU A 156 -19.35 -2.21 19.53
C LEU A 156 -20.37 -3.31 19.22
N LEU A 157 -19.96 -4.57 19.24
CA LEU A 157 -20.87 -5.69 18.99
C LEU A 157 -21.80 -5.98 20.16
N SER A 158 -21.42 -5.62 21.40
CA SER A 158 -22.23 -5.87 22.60
C SER A 158 -23.29 -4.81 22.89
N GLN A 159 -23.19 -3.60 22.31
CA GLN A 159 -24.06 -2.47 22.65
C GLN A 159 -25.09 -2.08 21.59
N GLY A 160 -25.18 -2.74 20.42
CA GLY A 160 -26.23 -2.52 19.43
C GLY A 160 -26.36 -1.07 18.92
N VAL A 161 -25.27 -0.32 18.87
CA VAL A 161 -25.28 1.11 18.52
C VAL A 161 -25.49 1.29 17.00
N PRO A 162 -26.39 2.23 16.55
CA PRO A 162 -26.63 2.49 15.13
C PRO A 162 -25.36 2.91 14.40
N GLY A 163 -25.15 2.36 13.21
CA GLY A 163 -23.89 2.35 12.46
C GLY A 163 -23.16 3.68 12.24
N ARG A 164 -23.85 4.85 12.19
CA ARG A 164 -23.20 6.17 12.02
C ARG A 164 -22.46 6.64 13.28
N ALA A 165 -23.09 6.53 14.45
CA ALA A 165 -22.45 6.93 15.72
C ALA A 165 -21.26 6.02 16.06
N ALA A 166 -21.32 4.73 15.69
CA ALA A 166 -20.22 3.79 15.84
C ALA A 166 -19.05 4.13 14.89
N PHE A 167 -19.34 4.58 13.68
CA PHE A 167 -18.33 4.98 12.71
C PHE A 167 -17.59 6.26 13.13
N ASP A 168 -18.31 7.25 13.66
CA ASP A 168 -17.75 8.52 14.14
C ASP A 168 -16.92 8.30 15.43
N ALA A 169 -17.37 7.45 16.33
CA ALA A 169 -16.61 7.05 17.52
C ALA A 169 -15.33 6.27 17.15
N LEU A 170 -15.37 5.41 16.13
CA LEU A 170 -14.21 4.68 15.62
C LEU A 170 -13.20 5.65 14.95
N HIS A 171 -13.70 6.67 14.24
CA HIS A 171 -12.83 7.70 13.62
C HIS A 171 -12.18 8.59 14.68
N GLY A 172 -12.90 8.99 15.71
CA GLY A 172 -12.35 9.73 16.84
C GLY A 172 -11.32 8.92 17.64
N LEU A 173 -11.62 7.65 17.89
CA LEU A 173 -10.70 6.73 18.57
C LEU A 173 -9.44 6.44 17.72
N LYS A 174 -9.61 6.29 16.40
CA LYS A 174 -8.50 6.08 15.46
C LYS A 174 -7.57 7.31 15.41
N ARG A 175 -8.09 8.54 15.47
CA ARG A 175 -7.30 9.76 15.62
C ARG A 175 -6.55 9.79 16.95
N GLY A 176 -7.23 9.61 18.08
CA GLY A 176 -6.59 9.61 19.39
C GLY A 176 -5.59 8.47 19.60
N LEU A 177 -5.79 7.30 18.97
CA LEU A 177 -4.83 6.20 19.00
C LEU A 177 -3.61 6.48 18.10
N LYS A 178 -3.82 7.15 16.97
CA LYS A 178 -2.74 7.55 16.07
C LYS A 178 -1.79 8.51 16.80
N ASP A 179 -2.33 9.46 17.54
CA ASP A 179 -1.54 10.44 18.30
C ASP A 179 -0.78 9.83 19.50
N VAL A 180 -1.25 8.69 20.03
CA VAL A 180 -0.61 8.02 21.19
C VAL A 180 0.34 6.88 20.77
N LEU A 181 0.11 6.22 19.64
CA LEU A 181 0.85 5.03 19.21
C LEU A 181 1.86 5.29 18.10
N VAL A 182 1.75 6.39 17.39
CA VAL A 182 2.76 6.85 16.43
C VAL A 182 3.54 7.95 17.13
N PRO A 183 4.81 7.73 17.50
CA PRO A 183 5.64 8.83 17.93
C PRO A 183 5.67 9.86 16.81
N SER A 184 5.17 11.07 17.08
CA SER A 184 5.12 12.22 16.19
C SER A 184 6.46 12.61 15.57
N ALA A 185 7.55 12.03 16.05
CA ALA A 185 8.94 12.30 15.65
C ALA A 185 9.29 12.03 14.16
N PHE A 186 8.39 11.44 13.36
CA PHE A 186 8.63 11.26 11.92
C PHE A 186 7.82 12.19 11.01
N PHE A 187 6.87 12.94 11.57
CA PHE A 187 5.92 13.74 10.78
C PHE A 187 5.63 15.13 11.39
N GLU A 188 6.41 15.56 12.37
CA GLU A 188 6.38 16.93 12.88
C GLU A 188 7.71 17.60 12.54
N ASP A 189 7.68 18.44 11.50
CA ASP A 189 8.23 19.79 11.44
C ASP A 189 7.46 20.60 10.42
#